data_a753d4e9f61ffcea090a0dd9fcec7372
#
_entry.id   a753d4e9f61ffcea090a0dd9fcec7372
#
_cell.length_a   1.000
_cell.length_b   1.000
_cell.length_c   1.000
_cell.angle_alpha   90.00
_cell.angle_beta   90.00
_cell.angle_gamma   90.00
#
_symmetry.space_group_name_H-M   'P 1'
#
loop_
_entity.id
_entity.type
_entity.pdbx_description
1 polymer ?
#
loop_
_entity_poly.entity_id
_entity_poly.type
_entity_poly.pdbx_seq_one_letter_code
_entity_poly.pdbx_strand_id
1 'polypeptide(L)'
;MPKYPPPYHQSDDIQKMIIVIKAYPFGMLCSVLEGKPVLTHIPIIYNEESGRLVAHIDKYNPQVATLVDGAEVTVVFRGPDTYISPTVYSTEQLPTWNYIYVHVTGIVSRINDHDAAKDTMIAMTEFLEAPEQKFVLEKDNPKMKRSVKFIQAFDIEITNWEGKFKLSQDKIAEDQERAKEELIRNATKDISGFVNSIYE
;
A
#
# COMPACT_ATOMS: atom_id res chain seq x y z
N MET A 1 -14.77 14.37 -11.67
CA MET A 1 -14.18 13.72 -12.87
C MET A 1 -14.77 12.31 -12.99
N PRO A 2 -14.92 11.76 -14.22
CA PRO A 2 -15.33 10.36 -14.33
C PRO A 2 -14.28 9.47 -13.66
N LYS A 3 -14.73 8.54 -12.80
CA LYS A 3 -13.84 7.57 -12.14
C LYS A 3 -13.31 6.56 -13.18
N TYR A 4 -12.04 6.22 -13.09
CA TYR A 4 -11.39 5.18 -13.88
C TYR A 4 -10.74 4.14 -12.96
N PRO A 5 -10.74 2.86 -13.27
CA PRO A 5 -11.26 2.15 -14.45
C PRO A 5 -12.80 2.18 -14.56
N PRO A 6 -13.40 1.54 -15.61
CA PRO A 6 -14.85 1.41 -15.71
C PRO A 6 -15.51 0.86 -14.44
N PRO A 7 -16.79 1.15 -14.15
CA PRO A 7 -17.44 0.82 -12.88
C PRO A 7 -17.33 -0.64 -12.47
N TYR A 8 -17.39 -1.58 -13.42
CA TYR A 8 -17.26 -3.02 -13.13
C TYR A 8 -15.85 -3.45 -12.67
N HIS A 9 -14.85 -2.58 -12.78
CA HIS A 9 -13.49 -2.76 -12.25
C HIS A 9 -13.22 -1.89 -11.02
N GLN A 10 -14.24 -1.26 -10.46
CA GLN A 10 -14.15 -0.51 -9.21
C GLN A 10 -14.76 -1.30 -8.08
N SER A 11 -14.31 -1.02 -6.86
CA SER A 11 -14.92 -1.56 -5.65
C SER A 11 -15.15 -0.42 -4.67
N ASP A 12 -16.37 -0.33 -4.16
CA ASP A 12 -16.74 0.56 -3.05
C ASP A 12 -16.70 -0.20 -1.69
N ASP A 13 -16.29 -1.47 -1.70
CA ASP A 13 -16.17 -2.30 -0.51
C ASP A 13 -14.89 -1.94 0.27
N ILE A 14 -15.04 -1.10 1.29
CA ILE A 14 -13.94 -0.65 2.14
C ILE A 14 -13.24 -1.83 2.84
N GLN A 15 -13.96 -2.89 3.21
CA GLN A 15 -13.36 -4.04 3.88
C GLN A 15 -12.39 -4.78 2.95
N LYS A 16 -12.72 -4.93 1.66
CA LYS A 16 -11.78 -5.48 0.67
C LYS A 16 -10.56 -4.60 0.50
N MET A 17 -10.72 -3.28 0.51
CA MET A 17 -9.60 -2.35 0.43
C MET A 17 -8.67 -2.44 1.66
N ILE A 18 -9.24 -2.56 2.85
CA ILE A 18 -8.47 -2.78 4.09
C ILE A 18 -7.71 -4.10 4.04
N ILE A 19 -8.30 -5.19 3.52
CA ILE A 19 -7.61 -6.47 3.32
C ILE A 19 -6.38 -6.29 2.41
N VAL A 20 -6.50 -5.52 1.32
CA VAL A 20 -5.37 -5.23 0.42
C VAL A 20 -4.27 -4.46 1.15
N ILE A 21 -4.62 -3.40 1.90
CA ILE A 21 -3.66 -2.60 2.67
C ILE A 21 -2.90 -3.47 3.68
N LYS A 22 -3.61 -4.34 4.39
CA LYS A 22 -3.01 -5.27 5.36
C LYS A 22 -2.07 -6.29 4.73
N ALA A 23 -2.45 -6.81 3.57
CA ALA A 23 -1.63 -7.80 2.86
C ALA A 23 -0.42 -7.18 2.14
N TYR A 24 -0.52 -5.90 1.74
CA TYR A 24 0.50 -5.17 0.97
C TYR A 24 0.76 -3.79 1.58
N PRO A 25 1.31 -3.72 2.81
CA PRO A 25 1.46 -2.48 3.56
C PRO A 25 2.57 -1.56 3.05
N PHE A 26 3.41 -2.01 2.10
CA PHE A 26 4.47 -1.18 1.50
C PHE A 26 3.87 -0.26 0.44
N GLY A 27 3.31 0.87 0.92
CA GLY A 27 2.58 1.82 0.10
C GLY A 27 3.46 2.87 -0.57
N MET A 28 2.99 3.44 -1.67
CA MET A 28 3.57 4.61 -2.31
C MET A 28 2.84 5.87 -1.82
N LEU A 29 3.52 6.65 -0.99
CA LEU A 29 3.04 7.97 -0.55
C LEU A 29 3.30 9.00 -1.65
N CYS A 30 2.24 9.66 -2.10
CA CYS A 30 2.27 10.69 -3.13
C CYS A 30 1.83 12.04 -2.55
N SER A 31 2.64 13.06 -2.76
CA SER A 31 2.36 14.46 -2.40
C SER A 31 2.88 15.40 -3.47
N VAL A 32 2.66 16.72 -3.32
CA VAL A 32 3.10 17.71 -4.30
C VAL A 32 4.00 18.74 -3.62
N LEU A 33 5.20 18.93 -4.14
CA LEU A 33 6.13 19.98 -3.73
C LEU A 33 6.40 20.90 -4.92
N GLU A 34 6.13 22.20 -4.77
CA GLU A 34 6.33 23.21 -5.83
C GLU A 34 5.72 22.82 -7.19
N GLY A 35 4.50 22.23 -7.15
CA GLY A 35 3.76 21.78 -8.34
C GLY A 35 4.30 20.49 -8.97
N LYS A 36 5.26 19.81 -8.35
CA LYS A 36 5.81 18.54 -8.83
C LYS A 36 5.41 17.40 -7.89
N PRO A 37 5.01 16.22 -8.41
CA PRO A 37 4.76 15.05 -7.56
C PRO A 37 6.06 14.57 -6.90
N VAL A 38 5.98 14.27 -5.62
CA VAL A 38 7.03 13.61 -4.82
C VAL A 38 6.50 12.28 -4.35
N LEU A 39 7.27 11.23 -4.53
CA LEU A 39 6.86 9.84 -4.29
C LEU A 39 7.88 9.15 -3.39
N THR A 40 7.41 8.51 -2.33
CA THR A 40 8.24 7.65 -1.46
C THR A 40 7.50 6.36 -1.17
N HIS A 41 8.21 5.23 -1.23
CA HIS A 41 7.68 3.94 -0.82
C HIS A 41 8.10 3.66 0.61
N ILE A 42 7.11 3.49 1.50
CA ILE A 42 7.30 3.22 2.92
C ILE A 42 6.22 2.25 3.44
N PRO A 43 6.47 1.51 4.52
CA PRO A 43 5.41 0.82 5.22
C PRO A 43 4.38 1.80 5.75
N ILE A 44 3.10 1.53 5.48
CA ILE A 44 1.95 2.32 5.94
C ILE A 44 0.89 1.33 6.40
N ILE A 45 0.52 1.37 7.67
CA ILE A 45 -0.47 0.44 8.24
C ILE A 45 -1.81 1.11 8.44
N TYR A 46 -2.88 0.34 8.32
CA TYR A 46 -4.22 0.76 8.70
C TYR A 46 -4.45 0.45 10.19
N ASN A 47 -4.67 1.47 10.99
CA ASN A 47 -5.03 1.33 12.39
C ASN A 47 -6.55 1.16 12.51
N GLU A 48 -7.00 0.01 12.99
CA GLU A 48 -8.43 -0.33 13.07
C GLU A 48 -9.18 0.48 14.13
N GLU A 49 -8.50 0.86 15.20
CA GLU A 49 -9.10 1.62 16.30
C GLU A 49 -9.44 3.05 15.90
N SER A 50 -8.48 3.72 15.23
CA SER A 50 -8.64 5.11 14.78
C SER A 50 -9.26 5.25 13.39
N GLY A 51 -9.24 4.20 12.57
CA GLY A 51 -9.62 4.25 11.16
C GLY A 51 -8.65 5.04 10.28
N ARG A 52 -7.42 5.29 10.75
CA ARG A 52 -6.40 6.10 10.08
C ARG A 52 -5.29 5.24 9.49
N LEU A 53 -4.59 5.78 8.51
CA LEU A 53 -3.30 5.24 8.10
C LEU A 53 -2.20 5.82 9.00
N VAL A 54 -1.23 4.97 9.41
CA VAL A 54 -0.13 5.36 10.28
C VAL A 54 1.19 5.00 9.62
N ALA A 55 2.13 5.93 9.63
CA ALA A 55 3.45 5.76 9.04
C ALA A 55 4.52 6.63 9.72
N HIS A 56 5.77 6.35 9.38
CA HIS A 56 6.89 7.25 9.64
C HIS A 56 7.85 7.24 8.43
N ILE A 57 8.56 8.33 8.29
CA ILE A 57 9.53 8.55 7.20
C ILE A 57 10.82 9.14 7.78
N ASP A 58 11.95 8.91 7.12
CA ASP A 58 13.22 9.56 7.49
C ASP A 58 13.07 11.09 7.40
N LYS A 59 13.47 11.82 8.44
CA LYS A 59 13.43 13.30 8.47
C LYS A 59 14.22 13.97 7.37
N TYR A 60 15.22 13.30 6.82
CA TYR A 60 16.04 13.80 5.71
C TYR A 60 15.42 13.56 4.34
N ASN A 61 14.31 12.81 4.27
CA ASN A 61 13.57 12.66 3.02
C ASN A 61 12.94 14.01 2.63
N PRO A 62 13.19 14.54 1.42
CA PRO A 62 12.63 15.83 0.98
C PRO A 62 11.11 15.91 1.05
N GLN A 63 10.42 14.78 0.96
CA GLN A 63 8.96 14.71 1.04
C GLN A 63 8.41 15.16 2.42
N VAL A 64 9.24 15.14 3.48
CA VAL A 64 8.83 15.65 4.81
C VAL A 64 8.34 17.10 4.75
N ALA A 65 8.86 17.90 3.80
CA ALA A 65 8.42 19.29 3.61
C ALA A 65 6.93 19.40 3.21
N THR A 66 6.36 18.36 2.60
CA THR A 66 4.96 18.30 2.17
C THR A 66 4.03 17.66 3.21
N LEU A 67 4.60 16.96 4.21
CA LEU A 67 3.86 16.26 5.24
C LEU A 67 3.59 17.20 6.44
N VAL A 68 2.85 18.28 6.20
CA VAL A 68 2.44 19.25 7.23
C VAL A 68 1.00 18.99 7.65
N ASP A 69 0.63 19.40 8.87
CA ASP A 69 -0.74 19.25 9.37
C ASP A 69 -1.74 19.91 8.41
N GLY A 70 -2.76 19.17 8.03
CA GLY A 70 -3.78 19.61 7.09
C GLY A 70 -3.42 19.41 5.61
N ALA A 71 -2.22 18.95 5.27
CA ALA A 71 -1.86 18.65 3.89
C ALA A 71 -2.59 17.42 3.36
N GLU A 72 -3.11 17.50 2.13
CA GLU A 72 -3.69 16.36 1.45
C GLU A 72 -2.60 15.53 0.77
N VAL A 73 -2.68 14.21 0.93
CA VAL A 73 -1.81 13.23 0.30
C VAL A 73 -2.62 12.07 -0.28
N THR A 74 -2.02 11.37 -1.22
CA THR A 74 -2.57 10.10 -1.73
C THR A 74 -1.59 8.96 -1.44
N VAL A 75 -2.10 7.85 -0.96
CA VAL A 75 -1.35 6.60 -0.79
C VAL A 75 -1.87 5.57 -1.78
N VAL A 76 -0.95 4.93 -2.49
CA VAL A 76 -1.26 3.83 -3.40
C VAL A 76 -0.71 2.54 -2.82
N PHE A 77 -1.60 1.58 -2.57
CA PHE A 77 -1.24 0.22 -2.21
C PHE A 77 -1.38 -0.69 -3.43
N ARG A 78 -0.31 -1.41 -3.73
CA ARG A 78 -0.23 -2.30 -4.88
C ARG A 78 -0.33 -3.74 -4.42
N GLY A 79 -1.46 -4.38 -4.69
CA GLY A 79 -1.63 -5.82 -4.60
C GLY A 79 -1.06 -6.55 -5.83
N PRO A 80 -1.43 -7.82 -6.04
CA PRO A 80 -0.93 -8.58 -7.18
C PRO A 80 -1.44 -8.02 -8.50
N ASP A 81 -0.61 -8.13 -9.52
CA ASP A 81 -0.94 -7.79 -10.90
C ASP A 81 -0.27 -8.74 -11.89
N THR A 82 -0.88 -8.94 -13.06
CA THR A 82 -0.32 -9.78 -14.10
C THR A 82 -0.89 -9.47 -15.48
N TYR A 83 -0.07 -9.73 -16.49
CA TYR A 83 -0.51 -9.81 -17.88
C TYR A 83 -1.37 -11.07 -18.08
N ILE A 84 -2.52 -10.90 -18.75
CA ILE A 84 -3.39 -12.00 -19.16
C ILE A 84 -3.32 -12.13 -20.69
N SER A 85 -2.71 -13.22 -21.12
CA SER A 85 -2.69 -13.59 -22.55
C SER A 85 -4.10 -13.97 -23.02
N PRO A 86 -4.47 -13.65 -24.27
CA PRO A 86 -5.70 -14.17 -24.88
C PRO A 86 -5.83 -15.69 -24.84
N THR A 87 -4.71 -16.41 -24.79
CA THR A 87 -4.68 -17.88 -24.70
C THR A 87 -5.15 -18.45 -23.37
N VAL A 88 -5.27 -17.61 -22.34
CA VAL A 88 -5.84 -17.99 -21.02
C VAL A 88 -7.35 -18.18 -21.13
N TYR A 89 -8.01 -17.39 -21.96
CA TYR A 89 -9.46 -17.38 -22.10
C TYR A 89 -9.98 -18.53 -22.99
N SER A 90 -11.20 -18.96 -22.73
CA SER A 90 -11.93 -19.92 -23.59
C SER A 90 -12.61 -19.23 -24.77
N THR A 91 -12.83 -17.91 -24.66
CA THR A 91 -13.43 -17.07 -25.68
C THR A 91 -12.38 -16.19 -26.36
N GLU A 92 -12.68 -15.68 -27.56
CA GLU A 92 -11.80 -14.74 -28.26
C GLU A 92 -11.71 -13.42 -27.50
N GLN A 93 -10.53 -13.06 -27.03
CA GLN A 93 -10.26 -11.86 -26.22
C GLN A 93 -9.00 -11.14 -26.71
N LEU A 94 -8.85 -9.88 -26.29
CA LEU A 94 -7.62 -9.12 -26.48
C LEU A 94 -6.69 -9.28 -25.28
N PRO A 95 -5.37 -9.08 -25.45
CA PRO A 95 -4.41 -9.00 -24.36
C PRO A 95 -4.82 -7.95 -23.35
N THR A 96 -4.68 -8.27 -22.06
CA THR A 96 -5.02 -7.32 -20.99
C THR A 96 -4.10 -7.47 -19.78
N TRP A 97 -4.29 -6.61 -18.80
CA TRP A 97 -3.61 -6.67 -17.51
C TRP A 97 -4.65 -6.76 -16.40
N ASN A 98 -4.55 -7.75 -15.51
CA ASN A 98 -5.31 -7.81 -14.28
C ASN A 98 -4.49 -7.25 -13.13
N TYR A 99 -5.15 -6.55 -12.21
CA TYR A 99 -4.49 -5.91 -11.08
C TYR A 99 -5.45 -5.61 -9.93
N ILE A 100 -4.89 -5.51 -8.73
CA ILE A 100 -5.57 -5.08 -7.51
C ILE A 100 -4.80 -3.89 -6.94
N TYR A 101 -5.41 -2.69 -6.96
CA TYR A 101 -4.84 -1.47 -6.39
C TYR A 101 -5.84 -0.78 -5.48
N VAL A 102 -5.34 -0.19 -4.41
CA VAL A 102 -6.13 0.69 -3.54
C VAL A 102 -5.47 2.06 -3.51
N HIS A 103 -6.23 3.10 -3.85
CA HIS A 103 -5.82 4.47 -3.67
C HIS A 103 -6.60 5.07 -2.49
N VAL A 104 -5.88 5.65 -1.56
CA VAL A 104 -6.45 6.33 -0.40
C VAL A 104 -5.99 7.79 -0.42
N THR A 105 -6.93 8.71 -0.45
CA THR A 105 -6.63 10.14 -0.24
C THR A 105 -6.97 10.51 1.19
N GLY A 106 -6.18 11.37 1.81
CA GLY A 106 -6.44 11.79 3.18
C GLY A 106 -5.59 12.97 3.63
N ILE A 107 -5.87 13.40 4.84
CA ILE A 107 -5.27 14.59 5.46
C ILE A 107 -4.23 14.16 6.49
N VAL A 108 -3.04 14.72 6.36
CA VAL A 108 -1.90 14.45 7.25
C VAL A 108 -2.07 15.14 8.61
N SER A 109 -1.72 14.41 9.67
CA SER A 109 -1.45 14.96 11.00
C SER A 109 -0.07 14.49 11.46
N ARG A 110 0.84 15.42 11.77
CA ARG A 110 2.17 15.10 12.28
C ARG A 110 2.12 14.59 13.71
N ILE A 111 2.94 13.60 14.00
CA ILE A 111 3.19 13.12 15.36
C ILE A 111 4.57 13.61 15.76
N ASN A 112 4.60 14.73 16.51
CA ASN A 112 5.83 15.40 16.91
C ASN A 112 6.34 14.98 18.28
N ASP A 113 5.48 14.40 19.11
CA ASP A 113 5.86 13.82 20.40
C ASP A 113 6.69 12.55 20.19
N HIS A 114 7.84 12.47 20.84
CA HIS A 114 8.76 11.34 20.65
C HIS A 114 8.22 10.03 21.24
N ASP A 115 7.42 10.07 22.29
CA ASP A 115 6.87 8.85 22.87
C ASP A 115 5.72 8.31 22.01
N ALA A 116 4.87 9.20 21.49
CA ALA A 116 3.87 8.85 20.51
C ALA A 116 4.49 8.33 19.19
N ALA A 117 5.61 8.93 18.74
CA ALA A 117 6.34 8.42 17.57
C ALA A 117 6.93 7.01 17.80
N LYS A 118 7.41 6.69 19.03
CA LYS A 118 7.81 5.31 19.37
C LYS A 118 6.62 4.35 19.33
N ASP A 119 5.46 4.78 19.81
CA ASP A 119 4.25 3.96 19.79
C ASP A 119 3.85 3.61 18.35
N THR A 120 4.01 4.52 17.38
CA THR A 120 3.80 4.19 15.96
C THR A 120 4.83 3.18 15.42
N MET A 121 6.09 3.26 15.86
CA MET A 121 7.12 2.29 15.46
C MET A 121 6.82 0.88 16.03
N ILE A 122 6.35 0.82 17.28
CA ILE A 122 5.97 -0.43 17.95
C ILE A 122 4.77 -1.04 17.20
N ALA A 123 3.70 -0.28 17.00
CA ALA A 123 2.50 -0.75 16.28
C ALA A 123 2.83 -1.25 14.86
N MET A 124 3.72 -0.55 14.14
CA MET A 124 4.21 -0.98 12.84
C MET A 124 4.98 -2.30 12.93
N THR A 125 5.85 -2.46 13.94
CA THR A 125 6.62 -3.68 14.15
C THR A 125 5.70 -4.85 14.48
N GLU A 126 4.78 -4.69 15.43
CA GLU A 126 3.78 -5.70 15.79
C GLU A 126 2.94 -6.15 14.60
N PHE A 127 2.51 -5.19 13.77
CA PHE A 127 1.75 -5.47 12.55
C PHE A 127 2.58 -6.31 11.55
N LEU A 128 3.84 -5.94 11.30
CA LEU A 128 4.69 -6.60 10.31
C LEU A 128 5.25 -7.94 10.77
N GLU A 129 5.39 -8.16 12.08
CA GLU A 129 5.83 -9.42 12.68
C GLU A 129 4.67 -10.43 12.89
N ALA A 130 3.42 -9.99 12.71
CA ALA A 130 2.27 -10.87 12.85
C ALA A 130 2.26 -11.98 11.79
N PRO A 131 1.78 -13.21 12.11
CA PRO A 131 1.29 -13.62 13.43
C PRO A 131 2.38 -14.15 14.39
N GLU A 132 3.61 -14.42 13.91
CA GLU A 132 4.63 -15.14 14.66
C GLU A 132 5.31 -14.32 15.77
N GLN A 133 5.30 -12.97 15.66
CA GLN A 133 5.93 -12.03 16.61
C GLN A 133 7.37 -12.44 16.96
N LYS A 134 8.19 -12.74 15.94
CA LYS A 134 9.59 -13.18 16.12
C LYS A 134 10.48 -12.11 16.72
N PHE A 135 10.11 -10.85 16.56
CA PHE A 135 10.77 -9.69 17.13
C PHE A 135 9.76 -8.80 17.84
N VAL A 136 10.05 -8.43 19.09
CA VAL A 136 9.27 -7.48 19.87
C VAL A 136 10.08 -6.21 20.07
N LEU A 137 9.52 -5.08 19.65
CA LEU A 137 10.15 -3.77 19.80
C LEU A 137 9.67 -3.11 21.12
N GLU A 138 10.50 -3.19 22.15
CA GLU A 138 10.21 -2.60 23.45
C GLU A 138 10.39 -1.07 23.43
N LYS A 139 9.53 -0.34 24.14
CA LYS A 139 9.54 1.15 24.21
C LYS A 139 10.86 1.71 24.77
N ASP A 140 11.57 0.94 25.56
CA ASP A 140 12.86 1.32 26.14
C ASP A 140 14.07 0.89 25.30
N ASN A 141 13.87 0.25 24.14
CA ASN A 141 14.93 -0.19 23.24
C ASN A 141 15.94 0.94 22.97
N PRO A 142 17.24 0.73 23.27
CA PRO A 142 18.25 1.79 23.16
C PRO A 142 18.48 2.29 21.72
N LYS A 143 18.29 1.43 20.71
CA LYS A 143 18.38 1.83 19.29
C LYS A 143 17.19 2.72 18.90
N MET A 144 15.97 2.34 19.27
CA MET A 144 14.76 3.12 19.02
C MET A 144 14.86 4.50 19.69
N LYS A 145 15.29 4.58 20.96
CA LYS A 145 15.52 5.85 21.67
C LYS A 145 16.47 6.82 20.93
N ARG A 146 17.50 6.26 20.27
CA ARG A 146 18.43 7.04 19.46
C ARG A 146 17.87 7.41 18.09
N SER A 147 17.09 6.53 17.48
CA SER A 147 16.63 6.65 16.09
C SER A 147 15.35 7.47 15.96
N VAL A 148 14.49 7.53 16.98
CA VAL A 148 13.20 8.24 16.92
C VAL A 148 13.34 9.71 16.54
N LYS A 149 14.43 10.37 16.88
CA LYS A 149 14.71 11.77 16.52
C LYS A 149 14.98 11.98 15.02
N PHE A 150 15.28 10.91 14.28
CA PHE A 150 15.57 10.95 12.85
C PHE A 150 14.38 10.57 11.98
N ILE A 151 13.22 10.29 12.58
CA ILE A 151 12.00 10.03 11.85
C ILE A 151 10.99 11.16 12.03
N GLN A 152 10.11 11.33 11.04
CA GLN A 152 8.85 12.05 11.15
C GLN A 152 7.74 11.03 11.11
N ALA A 153 7.08 10.82 12.24
CA ALA A 153 5.87 10.03 12.33
C ALA A 153 4.65 10.89 12.00
N PHE A 154 3.63 10.28 11.40
CA PHE A 154 2.38 10.94 11.03
C PHE A 154 1.26 9.92 10.89
N ASP A 155 0.04 10.39 11.01
CA ASP A 155 -1.14 9.67 10.58
C ASP A 155 -1.84 10.40 9.42
N ILE A 156 -2.73 9.68 8.73
CA ILE A 156 -3.53 10.21 7.63
C ILE A 156 -4.99 9.89 7.91
N GLU A 157 -5.80 10.92 8.11
CA GLU A 157 -7.25 10.82 8.15
C GLU A 157 -7.79 10.59 6.76
N ILE A 158 -8.43 9.44 6.53
CA ILE A 158 -8.88 9.04 5.21
C ILE A 158 -10.12 9.83 4.81
N THR A 159 -10.04 10.54 3.69
CA THR A 159 -11.15 11.32 3.12
C THR A 159 -11.77 10.67 1.89
N ASN A 160 -11.01 9.82 1.18
CA ASN A 160 -11.52 9.13 0.00
C ASN A 160 -10.85 7.76 -0.19
N TRP A 161 -11.64 6.79 -0.65
CA TRP A 161 -11.24 5.43 -0.99
C TRP A 161 -11.51 5.14 -2.46
N GLU A 162 -10.56 4.50 -3.15
CA GLU A 162 -10.75 4.01 -4.50
C GLU A 162 -10.17 2.59 -4.62
N GLY A 163 -11.04 1.59 -4.66
CA GLY A 163 -10.67 0.22 -5.01
C GLY A 163 -10.64 0.05 -6.53
N LYS A 164 -9.49 -0.30 -7.08
CA LYS A 164 -9.28 -0.53 -8.52
C LYS A 164 -8.93 -2.01 -8.72
N PHE A 165 -9.96 -2.83 -8.89
CA PHE A 165 -9.87 -4.28 -8.96
C PHE A 165 -10.26 -4.74 -10.37
N LYS A 166 -9.30 -4.72 -11.29
CA LYS A 166 -9.50 -5.22 -12.65
C LYS A 166 -9.14 -6.70 -12.68
N LEU A 167 -10.14 -7.56 -12.68
CA LEU A 167 -10.04 -9.01 -12.51
C LEU A 167 -10.82 -9.79 -13.57
N SER A 168 -11.01 -9.22 -14.76
CA SER A 168 -11.79 -9.81 -15.86
C SER A 168 -13.28 -9.98 -15.55
N GLN A 169 -13.86 -9.14 -14.68
CA GLN A 169 -15.26 -9.24 -14.22
C GLN A 169 -16.28 -9.04 -15.36
N ASP A 170 -15.85 -8.50 -16.49
CA ASP A 170 -16.66 -8.30 -17.70
C ASP A 170 -16.72 -9.56 -18.59
N LYS A 171 -16.07 -10.66 -18.20
CA LYS A 171 -16.00 -11.89 -18.96
C LYS A 171 -16.98 -12.93 -18.43
N ILE A 172 -17.17 -14.03 -19.17
CA ILE A 172 -17.94 -15.19 -18.69
C ILE A 172 -17.26 -15.85 -17.49
N ALA A 173 -18.02 -16.57 -16.67
CA ALA A 173 -17.52 -17.14 -15.41
C ALA A 173 -16.29 -18.04 -15.58
N GLU A 174 -16.24 -18.86 -16.65
CA GLU A 174 -15.10 -19.72 -16.96
C GLU A 174 -13.84 -18.88 -17.20
N ASP A 175 -13.95 -17.80 -18.00
CA ASP A 175 -12.81 -16.93 -18.31
C ASP A 175 -12.37 -16.11 -17.09
N GLN A 176 -13.29 -15.73 -16.21
CA GLN A 176 -12.95 -15.10 -14.94
C GLN A 176 -12.11 -16.03 -14.05
N GLU A 177 -12.51 -17.31 -13.92
CA GLU A 177 -11.77 -18.28 -13.11
C GLU A 177 -10.37 -18.56 -13.69
N ARG A 178 -10.25 -18.76 -15.00
CA ARG A 178 -8.95 -18.94 -15.68
C ARG A 178 -8.03 -17.73 -15.46
N ALA A 179 -8.55 -16.51 -15.58
CA ALA A 179 -7.78 -15.29 -15.34
C ALA A 179 -7.35 -15.13 -13.87
N LYS A 180 -8.18 -15.56 -12.92
CA LYS A 180 -7.85 -15.60 -11.49
C LYS A 180 -6.73 -16.61 -11.20
N GLU A 181 -6.81 -17.81 -11.75
CA GLU A 181 -5.75 -18.82 -11.62
C GLU A 181 -4.42 -18.31 -12.17
N GLU A 182 -4.45 -17.60 -13.33
CA GLU A 182 -3.26 -16.99 -13.93
C GLU A 182 -2.66 -15.92 -13.02
N LEU A 183 -3.49 -15.06 -12.39
CA LEU A 183 -3.05 -14.05 -11.45
C LEU A 183 -2.37 -14.70 -10.22
N ILE A 184 -2.99 -15.74 -9.64
CA ILE A 184 -2.44 -16.48 -8.50
C ILE A 184 -1.10 -17.13 -8.87
N ARG A 185 -1.04 -17.80 -10.00
CA ARG A 185 0.18 -18.46 -10.49
C ARG A 185 1.35 -17.49 -10.64
N ASN A 186 1.10 -16.30 -11.21
CA ASN A 186 2.14 -15.30 -11.41
C ASN A 186 2.52 -14.56 -10.12
N ALA A 187 1.60 -14.40 -9.17
CA ALA A 187 1.89 -13.83 -7.86
C ALA A 187 2.81 -14.72 -7.00
N THR A 188 2.86 -16.04 -7.28
CA THR A 188 3.70 -17.03 -6.58
C THR A 188 4.94 -17.45 -7.37
N LYS A 189 5.24 -16.77 -8.48
CA LYS A 189 6.40 -17.07 -9.33
C LYS A 189 7.71 -16.88 -8.58
N ASP A 190 8.62 -17.84 -8.72
CA ASP A 190 9.99 -17.70 -8.21
C ASP A 190 10.73 -16.55 -8.91
N ILE A 191 11.19 -15.60 -8.12
CA ILE A 191 11.93 -14.41 -8.57
C ILE A 191 13.41 -14.45 -8.19
N SER A 192 13.93 -15.59 -7.69
CA SER A 192 15.29 -15.72 -7.18
C SER A 192 16.34 -15.33 -8.22
N GLY A 193 16.19 -15.79 -9.47
CA GLY A 193 17.09 -15.44 -10.56
C GLY A 193 17.15 -13.94 -10.85
N PHE A 194 15.98 -13.26 -10.83
CA PHE A 194 15.93 -11.80 -10.98
C PHE A 194 16.61 -11.09 -9.80
N VAL A 195 16.26 -11.48 -8.58
CA VAL A 195 16.85 -10.85 -7.38
C VAL A 195 18.36 -11.00 -7.39
N ASN A 196 18.89 -12.20 -7.66
CA ASN A 196 20.34 -12.42 -7.73
C ASN A 196 21.02 -11.49 -8.75
N SER A 197 20.43 -11.29 -9.93
CA SER A 197 21.00 -10.40 -10.95
C SER A 197 21.00 -8.92 -10.57
N ILE A 198 20.27 -8.52 -9.54
CA ILE A 198 20.28 -7.14 -9.01
C ILE A 198 21.33 -6.98 -7.90
N TYR A 199 21.68 -8.06 -7.20
CA TYR A 199 22.71 -8.05 -6.14
C TYR A 199 24.14 -8.25 -6.66
N GLU A 200 24.33 -8.66 -7.90
CA GLU A 200 25.62 -8.75 -8.62
C GLU A 200 26.13 -7.37 -9.08
#